data_f9be0c79e6425c0876fec0b6a01c54c1
#
_entry.id   f9be0c79e6425c0876fec0b6a01c54c1
#
_cell.length_a   1.000
_cell.length_b   1.000
_cell.length_c   1.000
_cell.angle_alpha   90.00
_cell.angle_beta   90.00
_cell.angle_gamma   90.00
#
_symmetry.space_group_name_H-M   'P 1'
#
loop_
_entity.id
_entity.type
_entity.pdbx_description
1 polymer ?
#
loop_
_entity_poly.entity_id
_entity_poly.type
_entity_poly.pdbx_seq_one_letter_code
_entity_poly.pdbx_strand_id
1 'polypeptide(L)'
;MPDAAPLLDAAWRIDPALVRRGVPAHVSLLYPFVPESALTDRDEKGVRSLAASFPAADLLLEEVVTESGFVAVTVPGLQTIVDAFRTRWPGLRPYKGRFGAQPAAHVTVAMGADTPAAAAQVRAAIGSLLPLRTRATAVQLVALTEAGWQPRFAVPLGTSPSAALRNTL
;
A
#
# COMPACT_ATOMS: atom_id res chain seq x y z
N MET A 1 3.80 -6.68 0.14
CA MET A 1 5.19 -6.42 0.59
C MET A 1 5.46 -7.25 1.84
N PRO A 2 5.87 -8.52 1.70
CA PRO A 2 6.02 -9.44 2.84
C PRO A 2 7.09 -8.98 3.83
N ASP A 3 8.19 -8.39 3.36
CA ASP A 3 9.28 -7.93 4.23
C ASP A 3 8.85 -6.78 5.16
N ALA A 4 7.73 -6.10 4.88
CA ALA A 4 7.17 -5.06 5.74
C ALA A 4 6.19 -5.61 6.80
N ALA A 5 5.94 -6.92 6.85
CA ALA A 5 5.09 -7.53 7.87
C ALA A 5 5.56 -7.25 9.32
N PRO A 6 6.87 -7.21 9.64
CA PRO A 6 7.34 -6.88 10.99
C PRO A 6 6.83 -5.54 11.53
N LEU A 7 6.53 -4.56 10.66
CA LEU A 7 5.94 -3.29 11.09
C LEU A 7 4.52 -3.48 11.64
N LEU A 8 3.71 -4.31 10.97
CA LEU A 8 2.36 -4.63 11.44
C LEU A 8 2.41 -5.47 12.72
N ASP A 9 3.33 -6.42 12.80
CA ASP A 9 3.53 -7.26 13.99
C ASP A 9 3.94 -6.43 15.21
N ALA A 10 4.77 -5.39 15.02
CA ALA A 10 5.15 -4.49 16.10
C ALA A 10 3.95 -3.71 16.64
N ALA A 11 3.10 -3.18 15.77
CA ALA A 11 1.87 -2.49 16.17
C ALA A 11 0.86 -3.46 16.82
N TRP A 12 0.72 -4.67 16.28
CA TRP A 12 -0.14 -5.73 16.83
C TRP A 12 0.22 -6.12 18.26
N ARG A 13 1.51 -6.17 18.60
CA ARG A 13 1.97 -6.48 19.97
C ARG A 13 1.63 -5.39 20.98
N ILE A 14 1.46 -4.14 20.51
CA ILE A 14 1.02 -3.03 21.37
C ILE A 14 -0.48 -3.14 21.62
N ASP A 15 -1.26 -3.20 20.55
CA ASP A 15 -2.70 -3.39 20.60
C ASP A 15 -3.20 -4.04 19.30
N PRO A 16 -3.72 -5.27 19.38
CA PRO A 16 -4.29 -5.94 18.19
C PRO A 16 -5.40 -5.16 17.49
N ALA A 17 -6.12 -4.27 18.19
CA ALA A 17 -7.18 -3.46 17.60
C ALA A 17 -6.65 -2.42 16.61
N LEU A 18 -5.38 -2.05 16.70
CA LEU A 18 -4.76 -1.07 15.81
C LEU A 18 -4.46 -1.63 14.41
N VAL A 19 -4.41 -2.96 14.26
CA VAL A 19 -4.02 -3.61 13.01
C VAL A 19 -5.19 -4.37 12.42
N ARG A 20 -5.49 -4.10 11.15
CA ARG A 20 -6.58 -4.79 10.45
C ARG A 20 -6.18 -6.24 10.15
N ARG A 21 -6.94 -7.19 10.72
CA ARG A 21 -6.73 -8.63 10.52
C ARG A 21 -6.82 -9.02 9.04
N GLY A 22 -5.95 -9.94 8.62
CA GLY A 22 -5.98 -10.52 7.28
C GLY A 22 -5.57 -9.58 6.16
N VAL A 23 -5.09 -8.39 6.49
CA VAL A 23 -4.58 -7.42 5.51
C VAL A 23 -3.06 -7.35 5.62
N PRO A 24 -2.31 -7.84 4.61
CA PRO A 24 -0.86 -7.77 4.62
C PRO A 24 -0.37 -6.33 4.47
N ALA A 25 0.90 -6.08 4.81
CA ALA A 25 1.54 -4.80 4.55
C ALA A 25 1.48 -4.45 3.06
N HIS A 26 0.91 -3.30 2.73
CA HIS A 26 0.67 -2.86 1.36
C HIS A 26 0.63 -1.33 1.24
N VAL A 27 0.75 -0.84 0.01
CA VAL A 27 0.43 0.54 -0.36
C VAL A 27 -0.88 0.54 -1.14
N SER A 28 -1.84 1.34 -0.71
CA SER A 28 -3.09 1.54 -1.45
C SER A 28 -2.86 2.48 -2.63
N LEU A 29 -2.98 1.97 -3.85
CA LEU A 29 -2.86 2.80 -5.06
C LEU A 29 -4.10 3.67 -5.24
N LEU A 30 -5.29 3.08 -5.04
CA LEU A 30 -6.57 3.77 -5.12
C LEU A 30 -7.59 3.06 -4.22
N TYR A 31 -8.03 3.71 -3.15
CA TYR A 31 -9.01 3.18 -2.20
C TYR A 31 -9.98 4.29 -1.76
N PRO A 32 -11.32 4.06 -1.76
CA PRO A 32 -11.95 2.89 -2.37
C PRO A 32 -11.81 2.87 -3.89
N PHE A 33 -11.78 1.68 -4.48
CA PHE A 33 -11.89 1.49 -5.91
C PHE A 33 -13.37 1.34 -6.32
N VAL A 34 -13.61 0.92 -7.56
CA VAL A 34 -14.96 0.67 -8.07
C VAL A 34 -15.64 -0.43 -7.25
N PRO A 35 -16.90 -0.27 -6.81
CA PRO A 35 -17.65 -1.33 -6.15
C PRO A 35 -17.69 -2.60 -7.01
N GLU A 36 -17.70 -3.77 -6.39
CA GLU A 36 -17.67 -5.05 -7.10
C GLU A 36 -18.82 -5.20 -8.10
N SER A 37 -20.01 -4.73 -7.74
CA SER A 37 -21.20 -4.75 -8.60
C SER A 37 -21.12 -3.82 -9.82
N ALA A 38 -20.18 -2.87 -9.81
CA ALA A 38 -19.96 -1.90 -10.89
C ALA A 38 -18.60 -2.10 -11.59
N LEU A 39 -17.83 -3.11 -11.15
CA LEU A 39 -16.54 -3.43 -11.77
C LEU A 39 -16.76 -4.00 -13.18
N THR A 40 -16.08 -3.43 -14.16
CA THR A 40 -16.19 -3.84 -15.56
C THR A 40 -14.91 -4.51 -16.04
N ASP A 41 -15.01 -5.29 -17.14
CA ASP A 41 -13.84 -5.85 -17.83
C ASP A 41 -12.84 -4.75 -18.28
N ARG A 42 -13.35 -3.55 -18.57
CA ARG A 42 -12.51 -2.41 -18.93
C ARG A 42 -11.67 -1.94 -17.75
N ASP A 43 -12.23 -1.97 -16.54
CA ASP A 43 -11.51 -1.60 -15.33
C ASP A 43 -10.44 -2.66 -15.03
N GLU A 44 -10.78 -3.95 -15.09
CA GLU A 44 -9.82 -5.01 -14.89
C GLU A 44 -8.67 -4.98 -15.90
N LYS A 45 -8.98 -4.82 -17.20
CA LYS A 45 -7.97 -4.64 -18.26
C LYS A 45 -7.11 -3.41 -18.00
N GLY A 46 -7.72 -2.31 -17.52
CA GLY A 46 -7.01 -1.09 -17.15
C GLY A 46 -6.02 -1.31 -16.02
N VAL A 47 -6.43 -2.01 -14.95
CA VAL A 47 -5.55 -2.36 -13.83
C VAL A 47 -4.38 -3.23 -14.30
N ARG A 48 -4.66 -4.27 -15.10
CA ARG A 48 -3.64 -5.19 -15.63
C ARG A 48 -2.63 -4.47 -16.51
N SER A 49 -3.11 -3.69 -17.47
CA SER A 49 -2.25 -2.95 -18.39
C SER A 49 -1.37 -1.93 -17.66
N LEU A 50 -1.97 -1.18 -16.72
CA LEU A 50 -1.23 -0.16 -15.98
C LEU A 50 -0.20 -0.78 -15.03
N ALA A 51 -0.55 -1.84 -14.31
CA ALA A 51 0.40 -2.54 -13.45
C ALA A 51 1.59 -3.11 -14.23
N ALA A 52 1.33 -3.73 -15.39
CA ALA A 52 2.38 -4.29 -16.24
C ALA A 52 3.33 -3.24 -16.83
N SER A 53 2.91 -1.98 -16.92
CA SER A 53 3.77 -0.89 -17.43
C SER A 53 4.79 -0.35 -16.43
N PHE A 54 4.67 -0.73 -15.15
CA PHE A 54 5.62 -0.33 -14.10
C PHE A 54 6.54 -1.49 -13.74
N PRO A 55 7.85 -1.25 -13.59
CA PRO A 55 8.76 -2.27 -13.14
C PRO A 55 8.55 -2.61 -11.66
N ALA A 56 8.91 -3.83 -11.27
CA ALA A 56 9.06 -4.17 -9.86
C ALA A 56 10.07 -3.22 -9.20
N ALA A 57 9.77 -2.73 -8.00
CA ALA A 57 10.54 -1.70 -7.33
C ALA A 57 11.14 -2.19 -6.02
N ASP A 58 12.44 -2.01 -5.85
CA ASP A 58 13.12 -2.11 -4.56
C ASP A 58 12.90 -0.81 -3.78
N LEU A 59 12.47 -0.94 -2.55
CA LEU A 59 11.98 0.16 -1.72
C LEU A 59 12.77 0.23 -0.42
N LEU A 60 12.97 1.45 0.06
CA LEU A 60 13.48 1.74 1.38
C LEU A 60 12.39 2.49 2.17
N LEU A 61 11.98 1.93 3.29
CA LEU A 61 11.02 2.50 4.22
C LEU A 61 11.80 3.17 5.34
N GLU A 62 11.62 4.47 5.56
CA GLU A 62 12.46 5.25 6.48
C GLU A 62 11.66 6.17 7.38
N GLU A 63 10.63 6.82 6.87
CA GLU A 63 9.93 7.90 7.53
C GLU A 63 8.58 7.48 8.09
N VAL A 64 8.41 7.63 9.40
CA VAL A 64 7.14 7.42 10.09
C VAL A 64 6.35 8.71 10.13
N VAL A 65 5.11 8.66 9.65
CA VAL A 65 4.14 9.74 9.73
C VAL A 65 2.98 9.34 10.64
N THR A 66 2.43 10.34 11.33
CA THR A 66 1.26 10.17 12.21
C THR A 66 0.25 11.24 11.85
N GLU A 67 -0.95 10.84 11.48
CA GLU A 67 -2.02 11.75 11.11
C GLU A 67 -3.39 11.16 11.45
N SER A 68 -4.22 11.93 12.15
CA SER A 68 -5.65 11.61 12.37
C SER A 68 -5.92 10.17 12.83
N GLY A 69 -5.15 9.67 13.80
CA GLY A 69 -5.29 8.31 14.33
C GLY A 69 -4.61 7.22 13.48
N PHE A 70 -3.87 7.59 12.45
CA PHE A 70 -3.05 6.67 11.65
C PHE A 70 -1.57 6.81 12.00
N VAL A 71 -0.90 5.67 12.04
CA VAL A 71 0.57 5.62 11.99
C VAL A 71 0.95 4.87 10.71
N ALA A 72 1.76 5.49 9.90
CA ALA A 72 2.15 4.94 8.60
C ALA A 72 3.64 5.19 8.33
N VAL A 73 4.19 4.45 7.36
CA VAL A 73 5.53 4.69 6.83
C VAL A 73 5.39 5.13 5.37
N THR A 74 6.02 6.25 5.02
CA THR A 74 5.98 6.78 3.65
C THR A 74 6.76 5.90 2.68
N VAL A 75 6.29 5.84 1.42
CA VAL A 75 6.89 5.04 0.35
C VAL A 75 7.02 5.88 -0.93
N PRO A 76 7.92 6.89 -0.94
CA PRO A 76 8.04 7.80 -2.09
C PRO A 76 8.34 7.07 -3.40
N GLY A 77 9.05 5.94 -3.35
CA GLY A 77 9.37 5.13 -4.53
C GLY A 77 8.17 4.53 -5.26
N LEU A 78 6.97 4.56 -4.66
CA LEU A 78 5.72 4.14 -5.31
C LEU A 78 4.80 5.31 -5.69
N GLN A 79 5.21 6.56 -5.49
CA GLN A 79 4.33 7.70 -5.78
C GLN A 79 3.92 7.75 -7.26
N THR A 80 4.83 7.49 -8.18
CA THR A 80 4.55 7.52 -9.62
C THR A 80 3.46 6.52 -10.03
N ILE A 81 3.51 5.28 -9.54
CA ILE A 81 2.46 4.30 -9.84
C ILE A 81 1.12 4.70 -9.17
N VAL A 82 1.16 5.21 -7.95
CA VAL A 82 -0.03 5.71 -7.25
C VAL A 82 -0.71 6.81 -8.06
N ASP A 83 0.05 7.79 -8.54
CA ASP A 83 -0.47 8.91 -9.32
C ASP A 83 -0.99 8.47 -10.69
N ALA A 84 -0.36 7.49 -11.33
CA ALA A 84 -0.84 6.91 -12.58
C ALA A 84 -2.21 6.23 -12.41
N PHE A 85 -2.41 5.48 -11.33
CA PHE A 85 -3.71 4.88 -11.00
C PHE A 85 -4.78 5.94 -10.75
N ARG A 86 -4.47 6.99 -10.01
CA ARG A 86 -5.40 8.11 -9.77
C ARG A 86 -5.75 8.86 -11.05
N THR A 87 -4.77 9.10 -11.91
CA THR A 87 -4.98 9.73 -13.22
C THR A 87 -5.86 8.89 -14.12
N ARG A 88 -5.73 7.57 -14.07
CA ARG A 88 -6.53 6.64 -14.90
C ARG A 88 -8.00 6.61 -14.49
N TRP A 89 -8.32 6.83 -13.22
CA TRP A 89 -9.68 6.88 -12.67
C TRP A 89 -9.94 8.20 -11.93
N PRO A 90 -10.03 9.33 -12.64
CA PRO A 90 -10.09 10.67 -12.04
C PRO A 90 -11.38 10.94 -11.27
N GLY A 91 -12.44 10.16 -11.52
CA GLY A 91 -13.71 10.25 -10.77
C GLY A 91 -13.65 9.63 -9.37
N LEU A 92 -12.61 8.85 -9.06
CA LEU A 92 -12.45 8.22 -7.76
C LEU A 92 -11.59 9.10 -6.84
N ARG A 93 -12.12 9.40 -5.65
CA ARG A 93 -11.40 10.21 -4.65
C ARG A 93 -10.72 9.29 -3.65
N PRO A 94 -9.37 9.28 -3.57
CA PRO A 94 -8.64 8.49 -2.58
C PRO A 94 -9.15 8.77 -1.17
N TYR A 95 -9.43 7.70 -0.41
CA TYR A 95 -9.95 7.76 0.96
C TYR A 95 -11.18 8.66 1.13
N LYS A 96 -12.02 8.77 0.07
CA LYS A 96 -13.19 9.69 0.01
C LYS A 96 -12.81 11.16 0.26
N GLY A 97 -11.56 11.53 -0.01
CA GLY A 97 -11.03 12.88 0.18
C GLY A 97 -10.53 13.21 1.59
N ARG A 98 -10.56 12.26 2.53
CA ARG A 98 -10.16 12.49 3.94
C ARG A 98 -8.74 13.05 4.11
N PHE A 99 -7.82 12.65 3.23
CA PHE A 99 -6.41 13.07 3.29
C PHE A 99 -6.02 13.97 2.11
N GLY A 100 -6.98 14.78 1.63
CA GLY A 100 -6.78 15.63 0.46
C GLY A 100 -6.87 14.88 -0.87
N ALA A 101 -6.53 15.61 -1.95
CA ALA A 101 -6.66 15.07 -3.31
C ALA A 101 -5.53 14.09 -3.67
N GLN A 102 -4.35 14.26 -3.09
CA GLN A 102 -3.15 13.50 -3.44
C GLN A 102 -2.38 13.07 -2.17
N PRO A 103 -2.94 12.14 -1.36
CA PRO A 103 -2.20 11.62 -0.21
C PRO A 103 -0.93 10.89 -0.68
N ALA A 104 0.16 11.06 0.06
CA ALA A 104 1.43 10.41 -0.23
C ALA A 104 1.29 8.87 -0.19
N ALA A 105 2.08 8.17 -1.02
CA ALA A 105 2.17 6.72 -0.97
C ALA A 105 2.72 6.28 0.41
N HIS A 106 2.01 5.36 1.08
CA HIS A 106 2.38 4.92 2.41
C HIS A 106 1.91 3.49 2.71
N VAL A 107 2.58 2.85 3.65
CA VAL A 107 2.11 1.63 4.32
C VAL A 107 1.45 2.05 5.62
N THR A 108 0.16 1.81 5.77
CA THR A 108 -0.53 1.98 7.05
C THR A 108 -0.11 0.86 8.00
N VAL A 109 0.44 1.24 9.14
CA VAL A 109 0.89 0.30 10.18
C VAL A 109 -0.16 0.17 11.28
N ALA A 110 -0.75 1.28 11.70
CA ALA A 110 -1.80 1.28 12.71
C ALA A 110 -2.93 2.24 12.33
N MET A 111 -4.15 1.89 12.75
CA MET A 111 -5.36 2.71 12.63
C MET A 111 -6.06 2.75 13.99
N GLY A 112 -6.66 3.91 14.32
CA GLY A 112 -7.32 4.06 15.64
C GLY A 112 -6.35 4.36 16.78
N ALA A 113 -5.10 4.74 16.49
CA ALA A 113 -4.17 5.27 17.48
C ALA A 113 -4.57 6.73 17.82
N ASP A 114 -5.78 6.88 18.37
CA ASP A 114 -6.44 8.18 18.51
C ASP A 114 -5.87 9.02 19.66
N THR A 115 -5.05 8.43 20.53
CA THR A 115 -4.35 9.17 21.58
C THR A 115 -2.88 9.43 21.17
N PRO A 116 -2.32 10.60 21.54
CA PRO A 116 -0.90 10.86 21.31
C PRO A 116 0.03 9.80 21.91
N ALA A 117 -0.33 9.23 23.06
CA ALA A 117 0.43 8.19 23.70
C ALA A 117 0.44 6.88 22.90
N ALA A 118 -0.71 6.42 22.40
CA ALA A 118 -0.80 5.22 21.57
C ALA A 118 -0.02 5.39 20.25
N ALA A 119 -0.18 6.53 19.59
CA ALA A 119 0.57 6.86 18.39
C ALA A 119 2.09 6.89 18.64
N ALA A 120 2.52 7.47 19.76
CA ALA A 120 3.94 7.53 20.14
C ALA A 120 4.53 6.14 20.43
N GLN A 121 3.77 5.26 21.08
CA GLN A 121 4.20 3.88 21.34
C GLN A 121 4.40 3.11 20.03
N VAL A 122 3.43 3.17 19.11
CA VAL A 122 3.56 2.52 17.79
C VAL A 122 4.75 3.10 17.04
N ARG A 123 4.86 4.44 16.98
CA ARG A 123 5.97 5.13 16.31
C ARG A 123 7.34 4.67 16.85
N ALA A 124 7.48 4.57 18.16
CA ALA A 124 8.73 4.11 18.78
C ALA A 124 9.04 2.66 18.40
N ALA A 125 8.05 1.79 18.48
CA ALA A 125 8.21 0.36 18.17
C ALA A 125 8.62 0.13 16.72
N ILE A 126 7.96 0.79 15.75
CA ILE A 126 8.29 0.62 14.33
C ILE A 126 9.56 1.38 13.95
N GLY A 127 9.88 2.49 14.62
CA GLY A 127 11.10 3.27 14.38
C GLY A 127 12.38 2.46 14.57
N SER A 128 12.37 1.51 15.51
CA SER A 128 13.51 0.60 15.72
C SER A 128 13.72 -0.43 14.60
N LEU A 129 12.71 -0.61 13.72
CA LEU A 129 12.76 -1.53 12.59
C LEU A 129 13.16 -0.82 11.28
N LEU A 130 13.28 0.50 11.32
CA LEU A 130 13.66 1.31 10.17
C LEU A 130 15.15 1.66 10.20
N PRO A 131 15.82 1.84 9.06
CA PRO A 131 15.29 1.69 7.71
C PRO A 131 15.03 0.23 7.33
N LEU A 132 13.94 -0.04 6.62
CA LEU A 132 13.54 -1.38 6.20
C LEU A 132 13.53 -1.49 4.68
N ARG A 133 14.24 -2.48 4.13
CA ARG A 133 14.20 -2.80 2.70
C ARG A 133 13.06 -3.76 2.41
N THR A 134 12.33 -3.49 1.33
CA THR A 134 11.26 -4.35 0.82
C THR A 134 11.17 -4.23 -0.70
N ARG A 135 10.32 -5.06 -1.32
CA ARG A 135 10.12 -5.04 -2.76
C ARG A 135 8.62 -5.08 -3.09
N ALA A 136 8.21 -4.19 -4.01
CA ALA A 136 6.90 -4.25 -4.64
C ALA A 136 7.02 -5.06 -5.94
N THR A 137 6.27 -6.16 -6.04
CA THR A 137 6.35 -7.10 -7.17
C THR A 137 5.04 -7.27 -7.91
N ALA A 138 3.92 -6.84 -7.34
CA ALA A 138 2.60 -7.02 -7.93
C ALA A 138 1.60 -5.97 -7.44
N VAL A 139 0.61 -5.70 -8.27
CA VAL A 139 -0.62 -4.99 -7.90
C VAL A 139 -1.70 -6.03 -7.66
N GLN A 140 -2.47 -5.87 -6.59
CA GLN A 140 -3.61 -6.73 -6.28
C GLN A 140 -4.90 -5.93 -6.30
N LEU A 141 -5.92 -6.45 -6.96
CA LEU A 141 -7.29 -6.03 -6.75
C LEU A 141 -7.88 -6.89 -5.64
N VAL A 142 -8.41 -6.23 -4.61
CA VAL A 142 -8.99 -6.89 -3.44
C VAL A 142 -10.41 -6.38 -3.20
N ALA A 143 -11.30 -7.24 -2.75
CA ALA A 143 -12.63 -6.88 -2.28
C ALA A 143 -12.69 -6.95 -0.76
N LEU A 144 -13.38 -6.00 -0.13
CA LEU A 144 -13.73 -6.08 1.28
C LEU A 144 -15.05 -6.84 1.41
N THR A 145 -14.99 -7.96 2.10
CA THR A 145 -16.15 -8.83 2.39
C THR A 145 -16.34 -8.95 3.90
N GLU A 146 -17.41 -9.61 4.35
CA GLU A 146 -17.59 -9.95 5.76
C GLU A 146 -16.45 -10.80 6.34
N ALA A 147 -15.84 -11.64 5.49
CA ALA A 147 -14.67 -12.45 5.85
C ALA A 147 -13.33 -11.67 5.81
N GLY A 148 -13.36 -10.34 5.56
CA GLY A 148 -12.20 -9.49 5.43
C GLY A 148 -11.79 -9.23 3.98
N TRP A 149 -10.53 -8.92 3.75
CA TRP A 149 -9.98 -8.64 2.42
C TRP A 149 -9.77 -9.93 1.64
N GLN A 150 -10.43 -10.00 0.47
CA GLN A 150 -10.34 -11.15 -0.42
C GLN A 150 -9.67 -10.73 -1.73
N PRO A 151 -8.52 -11.33 -2.10
CA PRO A 151 -7.91 -11.09 -3.41
C PRO A 151 -8.83 -11.54 -4.54
N ARG A 152 -9.03 -10.68 -5.54
CA ARG A 152 -9.73 -11.02 -6.78
C ARG A 152 -8.75 -11.48 -7.84
N PHE A 153 -7.70 -10.71 -8.03
CA PHE A 153 -6.55 -11.10 -8.86
C PHE A 153 -5.29 -10.33 -8.46
N ALA A 154 -4.16 -10.85 -8.87
CA ALA A 154 -2.86 -10.20 -8.78
C ALA A 154 -2.26 -10.05 -10.18
N VAL A 155 -1.60 -8.92 -10.42
CA VAL A 155 -0.87 -8.65 -11.66
C VAL A 155 0.58 -8.38 -11.29
N PRO A 156 1.53 -9.18 -11.79
CA PRO A 156 2.94 -8.88 -11.62
C PRO A 156 3.27 -7.49 -12.19
N LEU A 157 4.10 -6.75 -11.50
CA LEU A 157 4.76 -5.59 -12.09
C LEU A 157 5.73 -6.06 -13.16
N GLY A 158 5.96 -5.24 -14.19
CA GLY A 158 6.86 -5.58 -15.30
C GLY A 158 8.29 -5.83 -14.85
N THR A 159 9.09 -6.45 -15.70
CA THR A 159 10.52 -6.64 -15.46
C THR A 159 11.25 -5.31 -15.57
N SER A 160 12.12 -5.01 -14.60
CA SER A 160 13.00 -3.83 -14.69
C SER A 160 13.91 -3.94 -15.90
N PRO A 161 14.08 -2.88 -16.71
CA PRO A 161 14.97 -2.88 -17.87
C PRO A 161 16.42 -3.30 -17.54
N SER A 162 16.86 -3.09 -16.29
CA SER A 162 18.21 -3.45 -15.81
C SER A 162 18.47 -4.96 -15.71
N ALA A 163 17.43 -5.80 -15.68
CA ALA A 163 17.61 -7.25 -15.65
C ALA A 163 17.86 -7.85 -17.04
N ALA A 164 17.40 -7.18 -18.10
CA ALA A 164 17.56 -7.65 -19.48
C ALA A 164 19.01 -7.50 -20.01
N LEU A 165 19.79 -6.56 -19.45
CA LEU A 165 21.17 -6.29 -19.90
C LEU A 165 22.24 -7.20 -19.24
N ARG A 166 21.90 -8.03 -18.27
CA ARG A 166 22.87 -8.92 -17.59
C ARG A 166 22.93 -10.33 -18.18
N ASN A 167 22.08 -10.66 -19.13
CA ASN A 167 22.06 -12.00 -19.77
C ASN A 167 22.61 -12.03 -21.20
N THR A 168 23.34 -10.98 -21.60
CA THR A 168 23.98 -10.94 -22.94
C THR A 168 25.46 -10.61 -22.80
N LEU A 169 26.20 -11.45 -22.09
CA LEU A 169 27.66 -11.57 -22.16
C LEU A 169 28.03 -13.03 -22.02
#